data_439ed4dbd96571e3e86d339258ea1f85
#
_entry.id   439ed4dbd96571e3e86d339258ea1f85
#
_cell.length_a   1.000
_cell.length_b   1.000
_cell.length_c   1.000
_cell.angle_alpha   90.00
_cell.angle_beta   90.00
_cell.angle_gamma   90.00
#
_symmetry.space_group_name_H-M   'P 1'
#
loop_
_entity.id
_entity.type
_entity.pdbx_description
1 polymer ?
#
loop_
_entity_poly.entity_id
_entity_poly.type
_entity_poly.pdbx_seq_one_letter_code
_entity_poly.pdbx_strand_id
1 'polypeptide(L)'
;MSNKIERELSKIESAINRHADGFAKGQIAEIIDFTIEDKTLQRRLATLVDAGRILRKGQRKAARYYPVESLPSPIKGQKELLSDSIFSKSSQSVLKFLEKPVYSRPSVSYKRSFLDDYIPNETIYVPKPLREQLLAQGVRFDTELAAGTYARQICQRLLIDLSYNSSRLEGNTYSQLDAQKLLEEGITAEGKIHEETVMIMNHKEAILFLVENAQDVELKSLTVRNLHNMLAQDLLANPEACGNIRSIEVNIGKSTYRPLANSHQLRELFELMLLKARQIEDPFEQSFFLLVHLSYLQAFEDVNKRTSRLSCNIPFIKKNLCPLSFVDVSREDYTAALLAIYELNDIAPMLELYQWAYLRSCQQYAVARQSIGEIDTFRIQYRQQRKDVMGEVVRQKLYGQEAEALIASFCAKAEIDNTDKFIAMALADLDTLHAGAIIGLGIAEAQLEEWQKMK
;
A
#
# COMPACT_ATOMS: atom_id res chain seq x y z
N MET A 1 -2.01 10.91 -43.09
CA MET A 1 -2.36 9.47 -43.24
C MET A 1 -1.96 8.64 -42.02
N SER A 2 -0.85 8.92 -41.34
CA SER A 2 -0.34 8.19 -40.16
C SER A 2 -1.34 8.17 -38.99
N ASN A 3 -2.00 9.29 -38.69
CA ASN A 3 -2.88 9.45 -37.52
C ASN A 3 -4.22 8.67 -37.61
N LYS A 4 -4.71 8.39 -38.81
CA LYS A 4 -5.94 7.58 -39.04
C LYS A 4 -5.67 6.09 -38.80
N ILE A 5 -4.52 5.63 -39.29
CA ILE A 5 -4.11 4.22 -39.19
C ILE A 5 -3.90 3.86 -37.71
N GLU A 6 -3.20 4.70 -36.94
CA GLU A 6 -2.94 4.46 -35.53
C GLU A 6 -4.24 4.45 -34.69
N ARG A 7 -5.20 5.32 -35.01
CA ARG A 7 -6.53 5.29 -34.37
C ARG A 7 -7.29 3.99 -34.67
N GLU A 8 -7.22 3.47 -35.89
CA GLU A 8 -7.83 2.19 -36.25
C GLU A 8 -7.15 1.04 -35.49
N LEU A 9 -5.81 1.02 -35.39
CA LEU A 9 -5.05 0.02 -34.64
C LEU A 9 -5.41 0.05 -33.15
N SER A 10 -5.44 1.21 -32.52
CA SER A 10 -5.80 1.36 -31.10
C SER A 10 -7.22 0.90 -30.80
N LYS A 11 -8.19 1.15 -31.70
CA LYS A 11 -9.57 0.70 -31.52
C LYS A 11 -9.71 -0.81 -31.64
N ILE A 12 -9.02 -1.44 -32.60
CA ILE A 12 -9.00 -2.90 -32.80
C ILE A 12 -8.33 -3.56 -31.57
N GLU A 13 -7.20 -3.05 -31.10
CA GLU A 13 -6.51 -3.52 -29.91
C GLU A 13 -7.40 -3.42 -28.66
N SER A 14 -8.03 -2.27 -28.44
CA SER A 14 -8.94 -2.05 -27.33
C SER A 14 -10.15 -2.98 -27.35
N ALA A 15 -10.66 -3.32 -28.54
CA ALA A 15 -11.78 -4.28 -28.68
C ALA A 15 -11.31 -5.69 -28.29
N ILE A 16 -10.11 -6.11 -28.71
CA ILE A 16 -9.54 -7.42 -28.36
C ILE A 16 -9.22 -7.51 -26.88
N ASN A 17 -8.68 -6.45 -26.27
CA ASN A 17 -8.28 -6.42 -24.85
C ASN A 17 -9.46 -6.50 -23.85
N ARG A 18 -10.70 -6.35 -24.32
CA ARG A 18 -11.89 -6.47 -23.45
C ARG A 18 -12.28 -7.91 -23.12
N HIS A 19 -11.71 -8.89 -23.80
CA HIS A 19 -12.08 -10.30 -23.64
C HIS A 19 -10.87 -11.24 -23.68
N ALA A 20 -10.66 -11.97 -22.62
CA ALA A 20 -9.51 -12.88 -22.48
C ALA A 20 -9.57 -14.12 -23.39
N ASP A 21 -10.80 -14.54 -23.82
CA ASP A 21 -11.00 -15.80 -24.58
C ASP A 21 -10.60 -15.73 -26.05
N GLY A 22 -10.17 -14.56 -26.52
CA GLY A 22 -9.75 -14.32 -27.90
C GLY A 22 -10.88 -14.35 -28.93
N PHE A 23 -10.69 -13.60 -30.01
CA PHE A 23 -11.67 -13.43 -31.08
C PHE A 23 -11.20 -13.99 -32.41
N ALA A 24 -12.10 -14.61 -33.16
CA ALA A 24 -11.91 -14.85 -34.59
C ALA A 24 -12.01 -13.52 -35.37
N LYS A 25 -11.34 -13.42 -36.54
CA LYS A 25 -11.37 -12.19 -37.36
C LYS A 25 -12.77 -11.65 -37.63
N GLY A 26 -13.77 -12.53 -37.90
CA GLY A 26 -15.15 -12.12 -38.12
C GLY A 26 -15.79 -11.47 -36.92
N GLN A 27 -15.56 -12.02 -35.74
CA GLN A 27 -16.06 -11.47 -34.47
C GLN A 27 -15.46 -10.09 -34.17
N ILE A 28 -14.16 -9.87 -34.53
CA ILE A 28 -13.53 -8.56 -34.36
C ILE A 28 -14.21 -7.53 -35.26
N ALA A 29 -14.57 -7.90 -36.50
CA ALA A 29 -15.27 -7.00 -37.42
C ALA A 29 -16.66 -6.56 -36.88
N GLU A 30 -17.32 -7.40 -36.08
CA GLU A 30 -18.63 -7.12 -35.49
C GLU A 30 -18.57 -6.23 -34.24
N ILE A 31 -17.47 -6.30 -33.47
CA ILE A 31 -17.33 -5.59 -32.19
C ILE A 31 -16.64 -4.23 -32.30
N ILE A 32 -15.97 -3.92 -33.41
CA ILE A 32 -15.36 -2.60 -33.64
C ILE A 32 -16.44 -1.58 -34.04
N ASP A 33 -16.31 -0.36 -33.56
CA ASP A 33 -17.27 0.74 -33.73
C ASP A 33 -17.12 1.52 -35.05
N PHE A 34 -16.48 0.92 -36.06
CA PHE A 34 -16.30 1.53 -37.38
C PHE A 34 -16.26 0.49 -38.49
N THR A 35 -16.66 0.88 -39.71
CA THR A 35 -16.65 0.00 -40.86
C THR A 35 -15.25 -0.15 -41.45
N ILE A 36 -14.79 -1.39 -41.65
CA ILE A 36 -13.50 -1.72 -42.21
C ILE A 36 -13.61 -2.87 -43.22
N GLU A 37 -12.93 -2.77 -44.36
CA GLU A 37 -12.86 -3.85 -45.31
C GLU A 37 -12.05 -5.04 -44.79
N ASP A 38 -12.47 -6.26 -45.12
CA ASP A 38 -11.89 -7.52 -44.62
C ASP A 38 -10.38 -7.65 -44.85
N LYS A 39 -9.89 -7.21 -46.04
CA LYS A 39 -8.46 -7.17 -46.35
C LYS A 39 -7.70 -6.13 -45.51
N THR A 40 -8.32 -5.02 -45.22
CA THR A 40 -7.75 -3.96 -44.40
C THR A 40 -7.69 -4.37 -42.93
N LEU A 41 -8.74 -4.97 -42.39
CA LEU A 41 -8.74 -5.56 -41.03
C LEU A 41 -7.63 -6.61 -40.89
N GLN A 42 -7.47 -7.50 -41.87
CA GLN A 42 -6.42 -8.50 -41.84
C GLN A 42 -5.01 -7.87 -41.80
N ARG A 43 -4.77 -6.80 -42.56
CA ARG A 43 -3.49 -6.05 -42.51
C ARG A 43 -3.29 -5.36 -41.15
N ARG A 44 -4.33 -4.77 -40.58
CA ARG A 44 -4.24 -4.15 -39.24
C ARG A 44 -3.93 -5.18 -38.16
N LEU A 45 -4.60 -6.34 -38.20
CA LEU A 45 -4.33 -7.45 -37.29
C LEU A 45 -2.90 -7.99 -37.43
N ALA A 46 -2.38 -8.12 -38.66
CA ALA A 46 -1.00 -8.49 -38.89
C ALA A 46 -0.03 -7.45 -38.29
N THR A 47 -0.26 -6.17 -38.55
CA THR A 47 0.54 -5.07 -37.96
C THR A 47 0.55 -5.10 -36.44
N LEU A 48 -0.59 -5.35 -35.79
CA LEU A 48 -0.67 -5.47 -34.34
C LEU A 48 0.06 -6.69 -33.80
N VAL A 49 0.00 -7.83 -34.50
CA VAL A 49 0.76 -9.04 -34.16
C VAL A 49 2.26 -8.84 -34.32
N ASP A 50 2.70 -8.25 -35.45
CA ASP A 50 4.11 -7.97 -35.75
C ASP A 50 4.70 -6.94 -34.77
N ALA A 51 3.88 -5.99 -34.32
CA ALA A 51 4.23 -5.02 -33.29
C ALA A 51 4.15 -5.59 -31.86
N GLY A 52 3.80 -6.86 -31.68
CA GLY A 52 3.65 -7.49 -30.35
C GLY A 52 2.50 -6.94 -29.51
N ARG A 53 1.53 -6.22 -30.11
CA ARG A 53 0.39 -5.59 -29.40
C ARG A 53 -0.79 -6.53 -29.21
N ILE A 54 -0.90 -7.61 -29.99
CA ILE A 54 -1.85 -8.71 -29.84
C ILE A 54 -1.19 -10.04 -30.17
N LEU A 55 -1.69 -11.14 -29.65
CA LEU A 55 -1.22 -12.50 -29.94
C LEU A 55 -2.15 -13.22 -30.91
N ARG A 56 -1.58 -13.93 -31.87
CA ARG A 56 -2.31 -14.82 -32.78
C ARG A 56 -2.04 -16.28 -32.43
N LYS A 57 -3.11 -17.05 -32.13
CA LYS A 57 -3.03 -18.51 -31.93
C LYS A 57 -3.88 -19.23 -33.00
N GLY A 58 -3.36 -20.31 -33.57
CA GLY A 58 -4.04 -21.08 -34.61
C GLY A 58 -3.69 -20.64 -36.04
N GLN A 59 -4.10 -21.46 -37.02
CA GLN A 59 -3.80 -21.24 -38.44
C GLN A 59 -5.08 -21.15 -39.29
N ARG A 60 -5.01 -20.41 -40.38
CA ARG A 60 -6.09 -20.23 -41.37
C ARG A 60 -7.43 -19.83 -40.70
N LYS A 61 -8.52 -20.55 -40.93
CA LYS A 61 -9.88 -20.25 -40.38
C LYS A 61 -9.98 -20.45 -38.88
N ALA A 62 -9.07 -21.19 -38.25
CA ALA A 62 -9.02 -21.40 -36.80
C ALA A 62 -8.16 -20.36 -36.06
N ALA A 63 -7.65 -19.33 -36.73
CA ALA A 63 -6.87 -18.28 -36.11
C ALA A 63 -7.75 -17.41 -35.19
N ARG A 64 -7.31 -17.25 -33.93
CA ARG A 64 -7.89 -16.34 -32.95
C ARG A 64 -6.85 -15.33 -32.48
N TYR A 65 -7.30 -14.13 -32.19
CA TYR A 65 -6.49 -13.02 -31.72
C TYR A 65 -6.79 -12.74 -30.24
N TYR A 66 -5.75 -12.70 -29.45
CA TYR A 66 -5.82 -12.54 -27.99
C TYR A 66 -5.13 -11.25 -27.59
N PRO A 67 -5.50 -10.66 -26.44
CA PRO A 67 -4.69 -9.61 -25.86
C PRO A 67 -3.26 -10.13 -25.63
N VAL A 68 -2.26 -9.29 -25.85
CA VAL A 68 -0.94 -9.55 -25.27
C VAL A 68 -1.13 -9.36 -23.79
N GLU A 69 -1.05 -10.46 -23.02
CA GLU A 69 -0.91 -10.37 -21.59
C GLU A 69 0.38 -9.58 -21.32
N SER A 70 0.22 -8.30 -21.06
CA SER A 70 1.30 -7.39 -20.66
C SER A 70 1.70 -7.64 -19.20
N LEU A 71 1.55 -8.87 -18.72
CA LEU A 71 2.06 -9.37 -17.45
C LEU A 71 2.66 -10.74 -17.71
N PRO A 72 3.83 -11.07 -17.16
CA PRO A 72 4.21 -12.46 -17.06
C PRO A 72 3.01 -13.16 -16.39
N SER A 73 2.49 -14.19 -17.08
CA SER A 73 1.47 -15.05 -16.47
C SER A 73 1.95 -15.37 -15.05
N PRO A 74 1.12 -15.20 -14.00
CA PRO A 74 1.53 -15.60 -12.67
C PRO A 74 2.07 -17.01 -12.79
N ILE A 75 3.30 -17.21 -12.30
CA ILE A 75 3.96 -18.52 -12.24
C ILE A 75 2.88 -19.51 -11.84
N LYS A 76 2.74 -20.65 -12.52
CA LYS A 76 1.62 -21.60 -12.34
C LYS A 76 1.30 -21.96 -10.88
N GLY A 77 2.16 -21.62 -9.91
CA GLY A 77 1.91 -21.69 -8.46
C GLY A 77 1.20 -20.49 -7.82
N GLN A 78 1.01 -19.34 -8.51
CA GLN A 78 0.35 -18.19 -7.88
C GLN A 78 -1.18 -18.23 -7.99
N LYS A 79 -1.75 -18.96 -8.94
CA LYS A 79 -3.21 -19.18 -9.03
C LYS A 79 -3.72 -20.16 -7.96
N GLU A 80 -2.84 -21.02 -7.43
CA GLU A 80 -3.18 -21.92 -6.31
C GLU A 80 -3.10 -21.24 -4.93
N LEU A 81 -2.49 -20.02 -4.83
CA LEU A 81 -2.33 -19.31 -3.57
C LEU A 81 -3.57 -18.49 -3.13
N LEU A 82 -4.49 -18.22 -4.02
CA LEU A 82 -5.77 -17.56 -3.71
C LEU A 82 -6.89 -18.57 -4.01
N SER A 83 -7.27 -19.36 -3.01
CA SER A 83 -8.49 -20.17 -3.07
C SER A 83 -9.69 -19.24 -3.28
N ASP A 84 -10.75 -19.71 -3.95
CA ASP A 84 -12.02 -18.98 -4.10
C ASP A 84 -12.67 -18.65 -2.73
N SER A 85 -12.22 -19.26 -1.66
CA SER A 85 -12.62 -19.02 -0.28
C SER A 85 -11.43 -18.54 0.56
N ILE A 86 -11.58 -17.39 1.23
CA ILE A 86 -10.58 -16.84 2.17
C ILE A 86 -10.36 -17.82 3.32
N PHE A 87 -11.42 -18.48 3.80
CA PHE A 87 -11.45 -19.26 5.01
C PHE A 87 -11.36 -20.76 4.77
N SER A 88 -10.51 -21.45 5.53
CA SER A 88 -10.46 -22.90 5.60
C SER A 88 -11.75 -23.50 6.17
N LYS A 89 -11.96 -24.79 5.99
CA LYS A 89 -13.15 -25.49 6.54
C LYS A 89 -13.26 -25.38 8.06
N SER A 90 -12.13 -25.34 8.79
CA SER A 90 -12.13 -25.15 10.24
C SER A 90 -12.59 -23.75 10.61
N SER A 91 -12.04 -22.72 9.99
CA SER A 91 -12.46 -21.33 10.19
C SER A 91 -13.92 -21.11 9.80
N GLN A 92 -14.38 -21.67 8.67
CA GLN A 92 -15.79 -21.62 8.29
C GLN A 92 -16.72 -22.20 9.37
N SER A 93 -16.30 -23.28 10.06
CA SER A 93 -17.09 -23.86 11.15
C SER A 93 -17.19 -22.89 12.35
N VAL A 94 -16.11 -22.20 12.68
CA VAL A 94 -16.07 -21.16 13.72
C VAL A 94 -16.99 -19.99 13.33
N LEU A 95 -16.85 -19.49 12.11
CA LEU A 95 -17.64 -18.37 11.61
C LEU A 95 -19.13 -18.71 11.58
N LYS A 96 -19.51 -19.91 11.15
CA LYS A 96 -20.89 -20.39 11.19
C LYS A 96 -21.48 -20.43 12.61
N PHE A 97 -20.66 -20.76 13.62
CA PHE A 97 -21.09 -20.65 15.02
C PHE A 97 -21.42 -19.19 15.40
N LEU A 98 -20.62 -18.23 14.92
CA LEU A 98 -20.77 -16.80 15.19
C LEU A 98 -21.92 -16.13 14.40
N GLU A 99 -22.46 -16.76 13.36
CA GLU A 99 -23.69 -16.33 12.67
C GLU A 99 -24.95 -16.48 13.53
N LYS A 100 -24.90 -17.32 14.58
CA LYS A 100 -26.04 -17.46 15.49
C LYS A 100 -26.43 -16.14 16.12
N PRO A 101 -27.72 -15.92 16.41
CA PRO A 101 -28.17 -14.71 17.07
C PRO A 101 -27.39 -14.42 18.36
N VAL A 102 -27.10 -13.15 18.64
CA VAL A 102 -26.30 -12.73 19.82
C VAL A 102 -26.83 -13.34 21.12
N TYR A 103 -28.17 -13.33 21.32
CA TYR A 103 -28.79 -13.87 22.51
C TYR A 103 -28.61 -15.39 22.71
N SER A 104 -28.23 -16.11 21.66
CA SER A 104 -27.99 -17.57 21.72
C SER A 104 -26.51 -17.94 21.92
N ARG A 105 -25.64 -16.95 21.90
CA ARG A 105 -24.21 -17.14 22.15
C ARG A 105 -23.83 -16.78 23.58
N PRO A 106 -22.88 -17.50 24.22
CA PRO A 106 -22.48 -17.22 25.60
C PRO A 106 -21.88 -15.82 25.73
N SER A 107 -22.24 -15.11 26.80
CA SER A 107 -21.58 -13.83 27.12
C SER A 107 -20.15 -14.08 27.56
N VAL A 108 -19.21 -13.32 27.01
CA VAL A 108 -17.78 -13.42 27.29
C VAL A 108 -17.22 -12.05 27.69
N SER A 109 -16.20 -12.05 28.54
CA SER A 109 -15.52 -10.84 28.99
C SER A 109 -14.06 -10.87 28.57
N TYR A 110 -13.39 -9.71 28.66
CA TYR A 110 -11.97 -9.59 28.40
C TYR A 110 -11.18 -10.65 29.19
N LYS A 111 -10.38 -11.45 28.48
CA LYS A 111 -9.55 -12.49 29.06
C LYS A 111 -8.09 -12.01 29.09
N ARG A 112 -7.61 -11.66 30.28
CA ARG A 112 -6.26 -11.11 30.46
C ARG A 112 -5.17 -12.11 30.02
N SER A 113 -5.37 -13.40 30.26
CA SER A 113 -4.39 -14.43 29.87
C SER A 113 -4.14 -14.47 28.35
N PHE A 114 -5.08 -14.00 27.50
CA PHE A 114 -4.83 -13.92 26.05
C PHE A 114 -3.69 -12.96 25.71
N LEU A 115 -3.42 -11.95 26.53
CA LEU A 115 -2.26 -11.08 26.42
C LEU A 115 -1.08 -11.57 27.28
N ASP A 116 -1.34 -11.96 28.54
CA ASP A 116 -0.28 -12.33 29.48
C ASP A 116 0.51 -13.55 29.03
N ASP A 117 -0.16 -14.59 28.48
CA ASP A 117 0.44 -15.83 28.02
C ASP A 117 1.23 -15.68 26.70
N TYR A 118 1.07 -14.56 25.98
CA TYR A 118 1.87 -14.30 24.80
C TYR A 118 3.29 -13.88 25.21
N ILE A 119 4.29 -14.68 24.85
CA ILE A 119 5.71 -14.41 25.07
C ILE A 119 6.34 -14.00 23.74
N PRO A 120 6.85 -12.75 23.60
CA PRO A 120 7.46 -12.30 22.36
C PRO A 120 8.60 -13.22 21.88
N ASN A 121 8.61 -13.54 20.59
CA ASN A 121 9.54 -14.42 19.88
C ASN A 121 9.50 -15.92 20.28
N GLU A 122 8.68 -16.30 21.27
CA GLU A 122 8.42 -17.70 21.65
C GLU A 122 7.00 -18.13 21.24
N THR A 123 5.99 -17.33 21.59
CA THR A 123 4.62 -17.54 21.12
C THR A 123 4.52 -17.09 19.66
N ILE A 124 3.94 -17.95 18.83
CA ILE A 124 3.87 -17.75 17.38
C ILE A 124 2.41 -17.73 16.94
N TYR A 125 1.94 -16.59 16.46
CA TYR A 125 0.65 -16.45 15.79
C TYR A 125 0.76 -16.68 14.29
N VAL A 126 1.83 -16.17 13.67
CA VAL A 126 2.10 -16.34 12.24
C VAL A 126 3.15 -17.42 12.04
N PRO A 127 2.79 -18.64 11.57
CA PRO A 127 3.74 -19.75 11.42
C PRO A 127 4.92 -19.38 10.51
N LYS A 128 6.11 -19.91 10.81
CA LYS A 128 7.34 -19.60 10.06
C LYS A 128 7.20 -19.75 8.54
N PRO A 129 6.62 -20.84 7.98
CA PRO A 129 6.46 -20.98 6.53
C PRO A 129 5.61 -19.85 5.93
N LEU A 130 4.58 -19.39 6.66
CA LEU A 130 3.75 -18.27 6.23
C LEU A 130 4.53 -16.95 6.27
N ARG A 131 5.31 -16.69 7.33
CA ARG A 131 6.16 -15.49 7.40
C ARG A 131 7.15 -15.41 6.24
N GLU A 132 7.79 -16.52 5.90
CA GLU A 132 8.72 -16.64 4.77
C GLU A 132 8.01 -16.36 3.43
N GLN A 133 6.81 -16.90 3.25
CA GLN A 133 5.98 -16.64 2.07
C GLN A 133 5.60 -15.15 1.96
N LEU A 134 5.11 -14.56 3.05
CA LEU A 134 4.69 -13.16 3.08
C LEU A 134 5.90 -12.22 2.86
N LEU A 135 7.05 -12.55 3.43
CA LEU A 135 8.29 -11.80 3.25
C LEU A 135 8.73 -11.81 1.78
N ALA A 136 8.75 -12.98 1.14
CA ALA A 136 9.11 -13.11 -0.27
C ALA A 136 8.20 -12.27 -1.19
N GLN A 137 6.92 -12.13 -0.85
CA GLN A 137 5.98 -11.29 -1.59
C GLN A 137 6.03 -9.81 -1.18
N GLY A 138 6.47 -9.50 0.04
CA GLY A 138 6.46 -8.16 0.62
C GLY A 138 7.74 -7.36 0.38
N VAL A 139 8.88 -8.01 0.19
CA VAL A 139 10.18 -7.35 -0.07
C VAL A 139 10.12 -6.57 -1.37
N ARG A 140 10.64 -5.34 -1.36
CA ARG A 140 10.63 -4.43 -2.50
C ARG A 140 12.00 -3.97 -2.95
N PHE A 141 13.02 -4.17 -2.12
CA PHE A 141 14.40 -3.79 -2.41
C PHE A 141 15.34 -4.93 -2.02
N ASP A 142 16.40 -5.09 -2.79
CA ASP A 142 17.46 -6.07 -2.51
C ASP A 142 18.48 -5.55 -1.49
N THR A 143 18.41 -4.26 -1.15
CA THR A 143 19.29 -3.57 -0.19
C THR A 143 18.49 -2.94 0.93
N GLU A 144 19.12 -2.80 2.10
CA GLU A 144 18.51 -2.09 3.23
C GLU A 144 18.49 -0.58 2.96
N LEU A 145 17.30 0.02 3.05
CA LEU A 145 17.08 1.44 2.84
C LEU A 145 16.50 2.09 4.10
N ALA A 146 16.61 3.42 4.17
CA ALA A 146 16.02 4.19 5.26
C ALA A 146 14.51 3.87 5.41
N ALA A 147 14.05 3.78 6.67
CA ALA A 147 12.66 3.47 6.98
C ALA A 147 11.66 4.38 6.23
N GLY A 148 10.59 3.81 5.73
CA GLY A 148 9.55 4.52 4.98
C GLY A 148 9.89 4.87 3.53
N THR A 149 11.05 4.48 3.00
CA THR A 149 11.42 4.77 1.60
C THR A 149 10.39 4.21 0.63
N TYR A 150 10.00 2.95 0.78
CA TYR A 150 8.99 2.36 -0.08
C TYR A 150 7.60 3.01 0.09
N ALA A 151 7.18 3.22 1.34
CA ALA A 151 5.89 3.86 1.62
C ALA A 151 5.81 5.28 1.01
N ARG A 152 6.90 6.06 1.05
CA ARG A 152 6.97 7.37 0.37
C ARG A 152 6.84 7.26 -1.15
N GLN A 153 7.43 6.23 -1.76
CA GLN A 153 7.35 6.03 -3.21
C GLN A 153 5.94 5.74 -3.70
N ILE A 154 5.17 4.96 -2.93
CA ILE A 154 3.79 4.59 -3.26
C ILE A 154 2.76 5.47 -2.53
N CYS A 155 3.19 6.57 -1.89
CA CYS A 155 2.39 7.33 -0.92
C CYS A 155 1.01 7.71 -1.46
N GLN A 156 0.95 8.29 -2.66
CA GLN A 156 -0.32 8.69 -3.26
C GLN A 156 -1.29 7.50 -3.41
N ARG A 157 -0.80 6.38 -3.90
CA ARG A 157 -1.60 5.16 -4.05
C ARG A 157 -1.98 4.56 -2.69
N LEU A 158 -1.04 4.53 -1.75
CA LEU A 158 -1.26 4.03 -0.39
C LEU A 158 -2.34 4.86 0.33
N LEU A 159 -2.30 6.19 0.19
CA LEU A 159 -3.31 7.08 0.76
C LEU A 159 -4.71 6.75 0.25
N ILE A 160 -4.87 6.58 -1.07
CA ILE A 160 -6.17 6.23 -1.65
C ILE A 160 -6.64 4.86 -1.16
N ASP A 161 -5.82 3.82 -1.35
CA ASP A 161 -6.21 2.45 -1.08
C ASP A 161 -6.48 2.20 0.41
N LEU A 162 -5.61 2.64 1.31
CA LEU A 162 -5.77 2.39 2.73
C LEU A 162 -6.87 3.25 3.35
N SER A 163 -7.00 4.54 2.96
CA SER A 163 -8.08 5.39 3.45
C SER A 163 -9.44 4.87 2.98
N TYR A 164 -9.57 4.50 1.72
CA TYR A 164 -10.81 3.95 1.18
C TYR A 164 -11.17 2.60 1.81
N ASN A 165 -10.28 1.61 1.77
CA ASN A 165 -10.58 0.27 2.25
C ASN A 165 -10.85 0.24 3.75
N SER A 166 -10.04 0.94 4.56
CA SER A 166 -10.25 1.00 6.00
C SER A 166 -11.56 1.70 6.38
N SER A 167 -11.95 2.76 5.67
CA SER A 167 -13.24 3.43 5.87
C SER A 167 -14.42 2.55 5.44
N ARG A 168 -14.32 1.86 4.31
CA ARG A 168 -15.34 0.94 3.81
C ARG A 168 -15.64 -0.20 4.79
N LEU A 169 -14.62 -0.72 5.48
CA LEU A 169 -14.80 -1.74 6.53
C LEU A 169 -15.60 -1.22 7.73
N GLU A 170 -15.65 0.08 7.96
CA GLU A 170 -16.54 0.70 8.98
C GLU A 170 -17.94 1.05 8.43
N GLY A 171 -18.16 0.87 7.14
CA GLY A 171 -19.45 1.13 6.51
C GLY A 171 -19.54 2.44 5.74
N ASN A 172 -18.42 3.11 5.50
CA ASN A 172 -18.35 4.26 4.62
C ASN A 172 -18.81 3.87 3.20
N THR A 173 -19.63 4.68 2.60
CA THR A 173 -20.32 4.40 1.32
C THR A 173 -19.70 5.10 0.12
N TYR A 174 -18.59 5.82 0.30
CA TYR A 174 -17.84 6.38 -0.83
C TYR A 174 -17.45 5.28 -1.81
N SER A 175 -17.47 5.60 -3.11
CA SER A 175 -16.78 4.77 -4.10
C SER A 175 -15.27 5.03 -4.06
N GLN A 176 -14.47 4.11 -4.61
CA GLN A 176 -13.02 4.31 -4.67
C GLN A 176 -12.67 5.56 -5.50
N LEU A 177 -13.40 5.82 -6.59
CA LEU A 177 -13.19 7.00 -7.43
C LEU A 177 -13.52 8.30 -6.69
N ASP A 178 -14.62 8.33 -5.92
CA ASP A 178 -15.00 9.51 -5.15
C ASP A 178 -14.03 9.76 -3.99
N ALA A 179 -13.55 8.69 -3.34
CA ALA A 179 -12.51 8.79 -2.33
C ALA A 179 -11.19 9.33 -2.92
N GLN A 180 -10.83 8.90 -4.12
CA GLN A 180 -9.67 9.44 -4.83
C GLN A 180 -9.84 10.93 -5.13
N LYS A 181 -10.96 11.38 -5.69
CA LYS A 181 -11.23 12.80 -5.96
C LYS A 181 -11.20 13.63 -4.67
N LEU A 182 -11.76 13.10 -3.58
CA LEU A 182 -11.70 13.77 -2.28
C LEU A 182 -10.26 13.94 -1.80
N LEU A 183 -9.43 12.91 -1.91
CA LEU A 183 -8.06 12.92 -1.43
C LEU A 183 -7.10 13.75 -2.29
N GLU A 184 -7.30 13.79 -3.61
CA GLU A 184 -6.45 14.49 -4.57
C GLU A 184 -6.92 15.93 -4.83
N GLU A 185 -8.22 16.17 -4.96
CA GLU A 185 -8.80 17.43 -5.42
C GLU A 185 -9.58 18.16 -4.32
N GLY A 186 -9.84 17.51 -3.18
CA GLY A 186 -10.66 18.06 -2.09
C GLY A 186 -12.16 18.08 -2.40
N ILE A 187 -12.61 17.37 -3.45
CA ILE A 187 -14.01 17.38 -3.90
C ILE A 187 -14.79 16.32 -3.14
N THR A 188 -15.78 16.77 -2.37
CA THR A 188 -16.72 15.88 -1.67
C THR A 188 -17.74 15.27 -2.63
N ALA A 189 -18.07 13.99 -2.43
CA ALA A 189 -19.08 13.34 -3.25
C ALA A 189 -20.49 13.77 -2.84
N GLU A 190 -21.37 13.94 -3.85
CA GLU A 190 -22.77 14.32 -3.63
C GLU A 190 -23.54 13.22 -2.86
N GLY A 191 -24.41 13.64 -1.93
CA GLY A 191 -25.23 12.73 -1.14
C GLY A 191 -24.52 11.98 -0.03
N LYS A 192 -23.24 12.32 0.28
CA LYS A 192 -22.50 11.72 1.40
C LYS A 192 -22.66 12.55 2.67
N ILE A 193 -22.72 11.85 3.81
CA ILE A 193 -22.77 12.51 5.11
C ILE A 193 -21.37 13.03 5.49
N HIS A 194 -21.34 14.06 6.29
CA HIS A 194 -20.09 14.75 6.69
C HIS A 194 -19.09 13.79 7.35
N GLU A 195 -19.56 12.93 8.22
CA GLU A 195 -18.75 11.96 8.95
C GLU A 195 -18.01 10.97 8.03
N GLU A 196 -18.60 10.59 6.90
CA GLU A 196 -17.94 9.73 5.92
C GLU A 196 -16.75 10.43 5.25
N THR A 197 -16.92 11.72 4.94
CA THR A 197 -15.85 12.55 4.37
C THR A 197 -14.71 12.75 5.37
N VAL A 198 -15.05 13.13 6.62
CA VAL A 198 -14.08 13.31 7.71
C VAL A 198 -13.31 12.01 7.96
N MET A 199 -13.98 10.86 7.97
CA MET A 199 -13.34 9.56 8.16
C MET A 199 -12.22 9.30 7.14
N ILE A 200 -12.45 9.59 5.85
CA ILE A 200 -11.44 9.41 4.79
C ILE A 200 -10.28 10.40 4.96
N MET A 201 -10.58 11.68 5.27
CA MET A 201 -9.57 12.71 5.46
C MET A 201 -8.70 12.42 6.68
N ASN A 202 -9.28 11.97 7.79
CA ASN A 202 -8.55 11.56 8.98
C ASN A 202 -7.59 10.40 8.70
N HIS A 203 -7.99 9.43 7.87
CA HIS A 203 -7.08 8.37 7.42
C HIS A 203 -5.90 8.93 6.62
N LYS A 204 -6.16 9.88 5.71
CA LYS A 204 -5.09 10.54 4.92
C LYS A 204 -4.03 11.13 5.86
N GLU A 205 -4.45 11.93 6.84
CA GLU A 205 -3.54 12.59 7.77
C GLU A 205 -2.73 11.59 8.61
N ALA A 206 -3.40 10.57 9.14
CA ALA A 206 -2.75 9.55 9.94
C ALA A 206 -1.76 8.68 9.14
N ILE A 207 -2.04 8.39 7.86
CA ILE A 207 -1.14 7.68 6.96
C ILE A 207 0.07 8.57 6.61
N LEU A 208 -0.15 9.85 6.28
CA LEU A 208 0.92 10.80 6.01
C LEU A 208 1.85 10.93 7.21
N PHE A 209 1.31 11.04 8.42
CA PHE A 209 2.11 11.06 9.64
C PHE A 209 3.04 9.84 9.74
N LEU A 210 2.54 8.62 9.49
CA LEU A 210 3.37 7.41 9.52
C LEU A 210 4.44 7.39 8.43
N VAL A 211 4.11 7.83 7.22
CA VAL A 211 5.03 7.80 6.07
C VAL A 211 6.14 8.85 6.21
N GLU A 212 5.79 10.06 6.63
CA GLU A 212 6.73 11.16 6.79
C GLU A 212 7.67 10.96 7.97
N ASN A 213 7.16 10.41 9.07
CA ASN A 213 7.93 10.19 10.31
C ASN A 213 8.41 8.75 10.48
N ALA A 214 8.49 7.95 9.42
CA ALA A 214 8.77 6.52 9.47
C ALA A 214 10.07 6.17 10.22
N GLN A 215 11.08 7.03 10.21
CA GLN A 215 12.35 6.83 10.93
C GLN A 215 12.16 6.94 12.44
N ASP A 216 11.38 7.91 12.89
CA ASP A 216 11.22 8.28 14.30
C ASP A 216 10.04 7.58 14.97
N VAL A 217 9.09 7.06 14.16
CA VAL A 217 7.93 6.33 14.68
C VAL A 217 8.37 5.06 15.38
N GLU A 218 8.01 4.95 16.64
CA GLU A 218 8.19 3.74 17.47
C GLU A 218 6.83 3.26 17.99
N LEU A 219 6.75 1.96 18.32
CA LEU A 219 5.55 1.37 18.93
C LEU A 219 5.44 1.77 20.41
N LYS A 220 5.14 3.04 20.66
CA LYS A 220 4.92 3.62 22.00
C LYS A 220 3.47 4.03 22.18
N SER A 221 3.04 4.13 23.42
CA SER A 221 1.71 4.61 23.81
C SER A 221 1.36 5.93 23.11
N LEU A 222 2.30 6.87 23.11
CA LEU A 222 2.10 8.17 22.46
C LEU A 222 1.82 8.04 20.96
N THR A 223 2.56 7.18 20.24
CA THR A 223 2.36 6.97 18.81
C THR A 223 0.96 6.45 18.50
N VAL A 224 0.52 5.39 19.20
CA VAL A 224 -0.80 4.79 18.97
C VAL A 224 -1.92 5.75 19.35
N ARG A 225 -1.74 6.52 20.44
CA ARG A 225 -2.67 7.55 20.85
C ARG A 225 -2.75 8.72 19.85
N ASN A 226 -1.62 9.12 19.26
CA ASN A 226 -1.61 10.14 18.19
C ASN A 226 -2.34 9.64 16.94
N LEU A 227 -2.11 8.38 16.54
CA LEU A 227 -2.86 7.78 15.43
C LEU A 227 -4.36 7.73 15.71
N HIS A 228 -4.75 7.32 16.93
CA HIS A 228 -6.14 7.36 17.35
C HIS A 228 -6.71 8.78 17.31
N ASN A 229 -5.99 9.78 17.84
CA ASN A 229 -6.41 11.17 17.80
C ASN A 229 -6.71 11.64 16.38
N MET A 230 -5.78 11.44 15.44
CA MET A 230 -5.96 11.80 14.03
C MET A 230 -7.18 11.09 13.41
N LEU A 231 -7.33 9.77 13.66
CA LEU A 231 -8.43 8.97 13.11
C LEU A 231 -9.80 9.30 13.72
N ALA A 232 -9.83 9.86 14.92
CA ALA A 232 -11.04 10.12 15.70
C ALA A 232 -11.50 11.58 15.68
N GLN A 233 -10.64 12.49 15.22
CA GLN A 233 -10.92 13.92 15.22
C GLN A 233 -12.22 14.22 14.48
N ASP A 234 -13.07 15.07 15.08
CA ASP A 234 -14.37 15.48 14.56
C ASP A 234 -15.38 14.34 14.30
N LEU A 235 -15.07 13.12 14.80
CA LEU A 235 -15.95 11.94 14.70
C LEU A 235 -16.51 11.50 16.06
N LEU A 236 -15.87 11.89 17.16
CA LEU A 236 -16.35 11.55 18.50
C LEU A 236 -17.17 12.71 19.10
N ALA A 237 -18.27 12.36 19.76
CA ALA A 237 -19.11 13.35 20.43
C ALA A 237 -18.37 14.08 21.57
N ASN A 238 -17.41 13.39 22.21
CA ASN A 238 -16.50 13.98 23.18
C ASN A 238 -15.10 14.18 22.58
N PRO A 239 -14.69 15.41 22.23
CA PRO A 239 -13.35 15.67 21.68
C PRO A 239 -12.19 15.26 22.60
N GLU A 240 -12.39 15.29 23.93
CA GLU A 240 -11.38 14.88 24.91
C GLU A 240 -11.06 13.37 24.84
N ALA A 241 -11.96 12.56 24.27
CA ALA A 241 -11.73 11.14 24.07
C ALA A 241 -10.71 10.86 22.93
N CYS A 242 -10.49 11.82 22.02
CA CYS A 242 -9.52 11.69 20.94
C CYS A 242 -8.10 11.54 21.51
N GLY A 243 -7.45 10.39 21.22
CA GLY A 243 -6.11 10.07 21.71
C GLY A 243 -6.04 9.68 23.19
N ASN A 244 -7.14 9.61 23.91
CA ASN A 244 -7.18 9.24 25.32
C ASN A 244 -7.74 7.84 25.54
N ILE A 245 -7.08 7.09 26.45
CA ILE A 245 -7.60 5.80 26.92
C ILE A 245 -8.90 6.06 27.66
N ARG A 246 -9.94 5.35 27.27
CA ARG A 246 -11.30 5.54 27.80
C ARG A 246 -11.41 5.30 29.31
N SER A 247 -12.33 6.02 29.89
CA SER A 247 -12.73 5.84 31.28
C SER A 247 -14.17 5.30 31.41
N ILE A 248 -14.86 5.13 30.29
CA ILE A 248 -16.24 4.62 30.22
C ILE A 248 -16.28 3.20 29.69
N GLU A 249 -17.35 2.47 29.98
CA GLU A 249 -17.63 1.19 29.38
C GLU A 249 -18.05 1.36 27.92
N VAL A 250 -17.63 0.42 27.07
CA VAL A 250 -18.02 0.36 25.67
C VAL A 250 -18.57 -1.03 25.34
N ASN A 251 -19.46 -1.08 24.36
CA ASN A 251 -20.04 -2.32 23.87
C ASN A 251 -19.74 -2.49 22.40
N ILE A 252 -19.57 -3.75 21.96
CA ILE A 252 -19.37 -4.07 20.55
C ILE A 252 -20.69 -4.53 19.96
N GLY A 253 -21.14 -3.83 18.93
CA GLY A 253 -22.35 -4.19 18.22
C GLY A 253 -22.25 -5.61 17.62
N LYS A 254 -23.33 -6.38 17.71
CA LYS A 254 -23.43 -7.77 17.21
C LYS A 254 -22.50 -8.78 17.92
N SER A 255 -21.90 -8.43 19.07
CA SER A 255 -21.05 -9.31 19.85
C SER A 255 -21.58 -9.50 21.28
N THR A 256 -21.25 -10.64 21.86
CA THR A 256 -21.46 -10.93 23.30
C THR A 256 -20.27 -10.52 24.16
N TYR A 257 -19.18 -10.08 23.51
CA TYR A 257 -17.96 -9.69 24.17
C TYR A 257 -18.13 -8.38 24.94
N ARG A 258 -17.71 -8.40 26.20
CA ARG A 258 -17.65 -7.25 27.09
C ARG A 258 -16.20 -6.84 27.29
N PRO A 259 -15.77 -5.71 26.71
CA PRO A 259 -14.42 -5.17 26.93
C PRO A 259 -14.16 -4.84 28.41
N LEU A 260 -12.89 -4.78 28.79
CA LEU A 260 -12.48 -4.45 30.16
C LEU A 260 -13.04 -3.10 30.59
N ALA A 261 -13.76 -3.07 31.73
CA ALA A 261 -14.39 -1.83 32.25
C ALA A 261 -13.42 -0.97 33.05
N ASN A 262 -12.48 -1.57 33.80
CA ASN A 262 -11.57 -0.85 34.70
C ASN A 262 -10.50 -0.06 33.93
N SER A 263 -10.57 1.27 33.97
CA SER A 263 -9.71 2.18 33.24
C SER A 263 -8.24 2.14 33.68
N HIS A 264 -7.94 1.81 34.95
CA HIS A 264 -6.54 1.66 35.41
C HIS A 264 -5.91 0.40 34.84
N GLN A 265 -6.62 -0.73 34.91
CA GLN A 265 -6.15 -1.97 34.29
C GLN A 265 -6.06 -1.84 32.77
N LEU A 266 -6.96 -1.08 32.15
CA LEU A 266 -6.93 -0.82 30.72
C LEU A 266 -5.66 -0.09 30.29
N ARG A 267 -5.25 0.92 31.05
CA ARG A 267 -3.98 1.63 30.81
C ARG A 267 -2.76 0.71 31.02
N GLU A 268 -2.75 -0.07 32.10
CA GLU A 268 -1.69 -1.04 32.38
C GLU A 268 -1.54 -2.04 31.22
N LEU A 269 -2.66 -2.62 30.76
CA LEU A 269 -2.66 -3.61 29.70
C LEU A 269 -2.32 -3.02 28.32
N PHE A 270 -2.70 -1.76 28.09
CA PHE A 270 -2.32 -1.04 26.88
C PHE A 270 -0.79 -0.85 26.80
N GLU A 271 -0.15 -0.44 27.89
CA GLU A 271 1.30 -0.31 27.97
C GLU A 271 2.00 -1.66 27.87
N LEU A 272 1.48 -2.70 28.56
CA LEU A 272 2.01 -4.07 28.49
C LEU A 272 1.95 -4.63 27.08
N MET A 273 0.82 -4.44 26.40
CA MET A 273 0.64 -4.86 25.01
C MET A 273 1.67 -4.21 24.09
N LEU A 274 1.88 -2.90 24.20
CA LEU A 274 2.86 -2.19 23.39
C LEU A 274 4.31 -2.56 23.75
N LEU A 275 4.58 -2.84 25.03
CA LEU A 275 5.88 -3.37 25.47
C LEU A 275 6.17 -4.72 24.78
N LYS A 276 5.21 -5.64 24.80
CA LYS A 276 5.33 -6.94 24.12
C LYS A 276 5.48 -6.76 22.60
N ALA A 277 4.66 -5.90 21.99
CA ALA A 277 4.76 -5.61 20.56
C ALA A 277 6.15 -5.14 20.13
N ARG A 278 6.80 -4.26 20.92
CA ARG A 278 8.17 -3.78 20.63
C ARG A 278 9.23 -4.87 20.69
N GLN A 279 9.01 -5.91 21.51
CA GLN A 279 9.94 -7.02 21.66
C GLN A 279 9.84 -8.05 20.53
N ILE A 280 8.76 -8.02 19.74
CA ILE A 280 8.60 -8.92 18.59
C ILE A 280 9.52 -8.47 17.46
N GLU A 281 10.42 -9.37 17.04
CA GLU A 281 11.44 -9.09 16.03
C GLU A 281 10.91 -9.23 14.60
N ASP A 282 10.07 -10.25 14.36
CA ASP A 282 9.51 -10.51 13.03
C ASP A 282 8.40 -9.50 12.69
N PRO A 283 8.49 -8.79 11.56
CA PRO A 283 7.55 -7.73 11.21
C PRO A 283 6.12 -8.23 10.93
N PHE A 284 5.94 -9.47 10.48
CA PHE A 284 4.61 -10.05 10.24
C PHE A 284 3.95 -10.47 11.54
N GLU A 285 4.71 -11.10 12.43
CA GLU A 285 4.25 -11.44 13.78
C GLU A 285 3.88 -10.16 14.55
N GLN A 286 4.74 -9.13 14.50
CA GLN A 286 4.50 -7.84 15.15
C GLN A 286 3.26 -7.14 14.60
N SER A 287 3.10 -7.12 13.27
CA SER A 287 1.94 -6.55 12.59
C SER A 287 0.64 -7.26 12.98
N PHE A 288 0.65 -8.60 12.94
CA PHE A 288 -0.52 -9.40 13.27
C PHE A 288 -0.89 -9.30 14.76
N PHE A 289 0.10 -9.32 15.64
CA PHE A 289 -0.09 -9.09 17.07
C PHE A 289 -0.81 -7.75 17.35
N LEU A 290 -0.36 -6.66 16.72
CA LEU A 290 -1.00 -5.35 16.84
C LEU A 290 -2.43 -5.35 16.32
N LEU A 291 -2.68 -5.98 15.18
CA LEU A 291 -4.03 -6.08 14.59
C LEU A 291 -5.00 -6.79 15.54
N VAL A 292 -4.56 -7.87 16.17
CA VAL A 292 -5.35 -8.69 17.11
C VAL A 292 -5.56 -7.96 18.44
N HIS A 293 -4.47 -7.60 19.12
CA HIS A 293 -4.56 -7.16 20.52
C HIS A 293 -5.07 -5.72 20.68
N LEU A 294 -4.78 -4.79 19.75
CA LEU A 294 -5.37 -3.46 19.78
C LEU A 294 -6.90 -3.50 19.59
N SER A 295 -7.35 -4.35 18.64
CA SER A 295 -8.79 -4.51 18.43
C SER A 295 -9.47 -5.25 19.58
N TYR A 296 -8.83 -6.24 20.21
CA TYR A 296 -9.39 -6.98 21.34
C TYR A 296 -9.46 -6.16 22.62
N LEU A 297 -8.43 -5.37 22.92
CA LEU A 297 -8.37 -4.57 24.16
C LEU A 297 -9.43 -3.48 24.22
N GLN A 298 -9.85 -2.92 23.06
CA GLN A 298 -10.82 -1.82 23.00
C GLN A 298 -10.44 -0.65 23.94
N ALA A 299 -9.21 -0.16 23.77
CA ALA A 299 -8.62 0.84 24.68
C ALA A 299 -9.28 2.22 24.60
N PHE A 300 -9.95 2.55 23.49
CA PHE A 300 -10.56 3.83 23.21
C PHE A 300 -12.09 3.75 23.21
N GLU A 301 -12.77 4.89 23.29
CA GLU A 301 -14.24 4.95 23.28
C GLU A 301 -14.82 4.43 21.95
N ASP A 302 -14.18 4.76 20.82
CA ASP A 302 -14.45 4.21 19.49
C ASP A 302 -13.15 4.18 18.69
N VAL A 303 -13.18 3.98 17.38
CA VAL A 303 -12.07 4.02 16.42
C VAL A 303 -11.00 2.92 16.66
N ASN A 304 -11.23 2.01 17.60
CA ASN A 304 -10.27 0.95 17.95
C ASN A 304 -9.84 0.08 16.74
N LYS A 305 -10.80 -0.30 15.89
CA LYS A 305 -10.52 -1.12 14.69
C LYS A 305 -9.69 -0.36 13.65
N ARG A 306 -10.01 0.92 13.40
CA ARG A 306 -9.25 1.78 12.48
C ARG A 306 -7.82 1.98 12.99
N THR A 307 -7.66 2.23 14.28
CA THR A 307 -6.36 2.36 14.94
C THR A 307 -5.54 1.07 14.83
N SER A 308 -6.14 -0.10 15.02
CA SER A 308 -5.43 -1.38 14.89
C SER A 308 -4.97 -1.65 13.46
N ARG A 309 -5.83 -1.39 12.45
CA ARG A 309 -5.49 -1.55 11.03
C ARG A 309 -4.37 -0.61 10.57
N LEU A 310 -4.34 0.60 11.10
CA LEU A 310 -3.27 1.53 10.76
C LEU A 310 -1.97 1.18 11.51
N SER A 311 -2.05 0.90 12.81
CA SER A 311 -0.89 0.57 13.64
C SER A 311 -0.18 -0.71 13.19
N CYS A 312 -0.90 -1.70 12.65
CA CYS A 312 -0.30 -2.93 12.14
C CYS A 312 0.60 -2.69 10.92
N ASN A 313 0.52 -1.53 10.27
CA ASN A 313 1.39 -1.14 9.16
C ASN A 313 2.73 -0.53 9.62
N ILE A 314 2.89 -0.16 10.88
CA ILE A 314 4.14 0.44 11.38
C ILE A 314 5.36 -0.44 11.09
N PRO A 315 5.36 -1.76 11.41
CA PRO A 315 6.52 -2.61 11.11
C PRO A 315 6.81 -2.72 9.61
N PHE A 316 5.80 -2.72 8.76
CA PHE A 316 5.99 -2.78 7.31
C PHE A 316 6.62 -1.51 6.75
N ILE A 317 6.12 -0.35 7.18
CA ILE A 317 6.66 0.96 6.79
C ILE A 317 8.13 1.08 7.23
N LYS A 318 8.44 0.67 8.47
CA LYS A 318 9.81 0.72 9.01
C LYS A 318 10.78 -0.20 8.27
N LYS A 319 10.34 -1.37 7.86
CA LYS A 319 11.16 -2.39 7.16
C LYS A 319 11.09 -2.31 5.64
N ASN A 320 10.47 -1.26 5.09
CA ASN A 320 10.27 -1.08 3.65
C ASN A 320 9.58 -2.27 2.97
N LEU A 321 8.69 -2.94 3.70
CA LEU A 321 7.83 -4.00 3.19
C LEU A 321 6.55 -3.41 2.57
N CYS A 322 5.85 -4.23 1.79
CA CYS A 322 4.55 -3.87 1.27
C CYS A 322 3.56 -3.59 2.41
N PRO A 323 2.89 -2.43 2.44
CA PRO A 323 1.86 -2.16 3.43
C PRO A 323 0.60 -3.03 3.21
N LEU A 324 -0.10 -3.34 4.30
CA LEU A 324 -1.38 -4.03 4.28
C LEU A 324 -2.52 -3.01 4.09
N SER A 325 -3.19 -3.03 2.93
CA SER A 325 -4.23 -2.06 2.57
C SER A 325 -5.66 -2.60 2.58
N PHE A 326 -5.88 -3.86 2.98
CA PHE A 326 -7.19 -4.51 3.07
C PHE A 326 -8.00 -4.46 1.76
N VAL A 327 -7.32 -4.45 0.63
CA VAL A 327 -7.93 -4.49 -0.71
C VAL A 327 -8.82 -5.73 -0.84
N ASP A 328 -10.01 -5.54 -1.41
CA ASP A 328 -11.01 -6.57 -1.66
C ASP A 328 -11.55 -7.31 -0.41
N VAL A 329 -11.12 -6.98 0.79
CA VAL A 329 -11.67 -7.57 2.03
C VAL A 329 -13.11 -7.12 2.22
N SER A 330 -14.06 -8.04 2.35
CA SER A 330 -15.44 -7.68 2.64
C SER A 330 -15.61 -7.24 4.11
N ARG A 331 -16.59 -6.38 4.36
CA ARG A 331 -16.93 -5.95 5.73
C ARG A 331 -17.41 -7.13 6.57
N GLU A 332 -18.13 -8.03 5.95
CA GLU A 332 -18.68 -9.24 6.53
C GLU A 332 -17.58 -10.16 7.02
N ASP A 333 -16.62 -10.49 6.15
CA ASP A 333 -15.48 -11.37 6.48
C ASP A 333 -14.60 -10.77 7.57
N TYR A 334 -14.30 -9.47 7.48
CA TYR A 334 -13.51 -8.78 8.49
C TYR A 334 -14.21 -8.77 9.86
N THR A 335 -15.52 -8.50 9.86
CA THR A 335 -16.32 -8.50 11.10
C THR A 335 -16.40 -9.89 11.69
N ALA A 336 -16.62 -10.92 10.89
CA ALA A 336 -16.69 -12.31 11.32
C ALA A 336 -15.37 -12.78 11.93
N ALA A 337 -14.23 -12.45 11.30
CA ALA A 337 -12.90 -12.75 11.83
C ALA A 337 -12.61 -12.02 13.16
N LEU A 338 -13.08 -10.77 13.31
CA LEU A 338 -12.98 -10.05 14.59
C LEU A 338 -13.85 -10.69 15.68
N LEU A 339 -15.06 -11.14 15.35
CA LEU A 339 -15.93 -11.82 16.32
C LEU A 339 -15.30 -13.11 16.84
N ALA A 340 -14.53 -13.85 16.02
CA ALA A 340 -13.79 -15.02 16.46
C ALA A 340 -12.74 -14.66 17.53
N ILE A 341 -12.03 -13.54 17.35
CA ILE A 341 -11.10 -13.03 18.38
C ILE A 341 -11.86 -12.60 19.63
N TYR A 342 -12.92 -11.82 19.47
CA TYR A 342 -13.65 -11.22 20.59
C TYR A 342 -14.34 -12.26 21.48
N GLU A 343 -15.01 -13.23 20.88
CA GLU A 343 -15.85 -14.17 21.61
C GLU A 343 -15.16 -15.50 21.94
N LEU A 344 -14.18 -15.91 21.15
CA LEU A 344 -13.56 -17.24 21.28
C LEU A 344 -12.05 -17.17 21.54
N ASN A 345 -11.42 -16.01 21.46
CA ASN A 345 -9.96 -15.82 21.38
C ASN A 345 -9.32 -16.68 20.29
N ASP A 346 -10.07 -16.94 19.21
CA ASP A 346 -9.61 -17.70 18.07
C ASP A 346 -9.09 -16.75 16.99
N ILE A 347 -7.79 -16.80 16.74
CA ILE A 347 -7.10 -15.94 15.78
C ILE A 347 -7.07 -16.53 14.37
N ALA A 348 -7.44 -17.80 14.18
CA ALA A 348 -7.27 -18.49 12.90
C ALA A 348 -8.03 -17.83 11.74
N PRO A 349 -9.31 -17.43 11.88
CA PRO A 349 -10.00 -16.73 10.80
C PRO A 349 -9.35 -15.38 10.44
N MET A 350 -8.86 -14.65 11.45
CA MET A 350 -8.17 -13.38 11.20
C MET A 350 -6.80 -13.59 10.54
N LEU A 351 -6.08 -14.65 10.87
CA LEU A 351 -4.79 -14.99 10.26
C LEU A 351 -4.95 -15.34 8.77
N GLU A 352 -5.98 -16.13 8.43
CA GLU A 352 -6.29 -16.47 7.03
C GLU A 352 -6.67 -15.22 6.23
N LEU A 353 -7.50 -14.35 6.79
CA LEU A 353 -7.88 -13.08 6.17
C LEU A 353 -6.67 -12.12 6.04
N TYR A 354 -5.81 -12.05 7.05
CA TYR A 354 -4.58 -11.25 7.03
C TYR A 354 -3.62 -11.72 5.93
N GLN A 355 -3.38 -13.03 5.82
CA GLN A 355 -2.58 -13.62 4.75
C GLN A 355 -3.15 -13.24 3.37
N TRP A 356 -4.44 -13.48 3.18
CA TRP A 356 -5.11 -13.19 1.91
C TRP A 356 -5.04 -11.70 1.56
N ALA A 357 -5.37 -10.82 2.51
CA ALA A 357 -5.34 -9.37 2.32
C ALA A 357 -3.92 -8.83 2.04
N TYR A 358 -2.90 -9.39 2.70
CA TYR A 358 -1.51 -8.99 2.46
C TYR A 358 -1.04 -9.37 1.06
N LEU A 359 -1.33 -10.59 0.61
CA LEU A 359 -1.00 -11.02 -0.76
C LEU A 359 -1.70 -10.16 -1.82
N ARG A 360 -2.96 -9.80 -1.60
CA ARG A 360 -3.69 -8.86 -2.47
C ARG A 360 -3.05 -7.47 -2.49
N SER A 361 -2.66 -6.95 -1.33
CA SER A 361 -1.95 -5.67 -1.24
C SER A 361 -0.62 -5.72 -2.01
N CYS A 362 0.15 -6.81 -1.89
CA CYS A 362 1.39 -7.00 -2.64
C CYS A 362 1.18 -7.00 -4.16
N GLN A 363 0.12 -7.64 -4.65
CA GLN A 363 -0.24 -7.63 -6.07
C GLN A 363 -0.61 -6.23 -6.56
N GLN A 364 -1.42 -5.50 -5.78
CA GLN A 364 -1.87 -4.14 -6.09
C GLN A 364 -0.68 -3.18 -6.24
N TYR A 365 0.27 -3.22 -5.31
CA TYR A 365 1.44 -2.34 -5.34
C TYR A 365 2.56 -2.79 -6.27
N ALA A 366 2.58 -4.04 -6.72
CA ALA A 366 3.49 -4.49 -7.77
C ALA A 366 3.19 -3.79 -9.11
N VAL A 367 1.91 -3.61 -9.44
CA VAL A 367 1.47 -2.90 -10.65
C VAL A 367 1.86 -1.42 -10.58
N ALA A 368 1.72 -0.79 -9.41
CA ALA A 368 2.11 0.62 -9.21
C ALA A 368 3.61 0.83 -9.47
N ARG A 369 4.47 -0.11 -9.06
CA ARG A 369 5.91 -0.06 -9.32
C ARG A 369 6.25 -0.07 -10.81
N GLN A 370 5.59 -0.89 -11.60
CA GLN A 370 5.82 -0.98 -13.05
C GLN A 370 5.45 0.31 -13.79
N SER A 371 4.43 1.03 -13.31
CA SER A 371 3.99 2.29 -13.91
C SER A 371 4.85 3.50 -13.52
N ILE A 372 5.60 3.43 -12.42
CA ILE A 372 6.49 4.52 -11.95
C ILE A 372 7.90 4.42 -12.56
N GLY A 373 8.24 3.28 -13.20
CA GLY A 373 9.59 2.95 -13.68
C GLY A 373 10.48 2.40 -12.56
N GLU A 374 11.62 1.85 -12.93
CA GLU A 374 12.62 1.41 -11.95
C GLU A 374 13.19 2.64 -11.23
N ILE A 375 12.88 2.76 -9.95
CA ILE A 375 13.44 3.83 -9.13
C ILE A 375 14.88 3.44 -8.80
N ASP A 376 15.82 4.22 -9.32
CA ASP A 376 17.23 4.05 -8.97
C ASP A 376 17.44 4.41 -7.48
N THR A 377 17.54 3.36 -6.65
CA THR A 377 17.73 3.49 -5.20
C THR A 377 19.00 4.26 -4.85
N PHE A 378 20.05 4.14 -5.69
CA PHE A 378 21.28 4.91 -5.56
C PHE A 378 21.02 6.42 -5.74
N ARG A 379 20.11 6.82 -6.65
CA ARG A 379 19.71 8.23 -6.81
C ARG A 379 19.04 8.79 -5.56
N ILE A 380 18.29 7.97 -4.83
CA ILE A 380 17.61 8.38 -3.59
C ILE A 380 18.61 8.47 -2.46
N GLN A 381 19.44 7.45 -2.29
CA GLN A 381 20.46 7.36 -1.23
C GLN A 381 21.38 8.58 -1.24
N TYR A 382 21.85 8.96 -2.42
CA TYR A 382 22.79 10.07 -2.58
C TYR A 382 22.16 11.36 -3.09
N ARG A 383 20.86 11.55 -2.85
CA ARG A 383 20.11 12.71 -3.36
C ARG A 383 20.67 14.04 -2.87
N GLN A 384 21.01 14.15 -1.59
CA GLN A 384 21.53 15.38 -1.01
C GLN A 384 22.95 15.65 -1.49
N GLN A 385 23.80 14.65 -1.46
CA GLN A 385 25.19 14.75 -1.93
C GLN A 385 25.27 15.16 -3.39
N ARG A 386 24.38 14.64 -4.26
CA ARG A 386 24.28 15.08 -5.66
C ARG A 386 23.88 16.54 -5.78
N LYS A 387 22.90 17.00 -5.02
CA LYS A 387 22.50 18.41 -4.99
C LYS A 387 23.66 19.31 -4.54
N ASP A 388 24.35 18.93 -3.51
CA ASP A 388 25.47 19.69 -2.94
C ASP A 388 26.60 19.88 -3.97
N VAL A 389 27.03 18.77 -4.62
CA VAL A 389 28.09 18.82 -5.61
C VAL A 389 27.69 19.52 -6.90
N MET A 390 26.43 19.36 -7.36
CA MET A 390 25.91 20.08 -8.53
C MET A 390 25.88 21.60 -8.27
N GLY A 391 25.43 22.00 -7.08
CA GLY A 391 25.48 23.40 -6.66
C GLY A 391 26.89 23.97 -6.64
N GLU A 392 27.86 23.16 -6.21
CA GLU A 392 29.27 23.54 -6.20
C GLU A 392 29.85 23.72 -7.61
N VAL A 393 29.56 22.79 -8.53
CA VAL A 393 29.95 22.86 -9.95
C VAL A 393 29.43 24.15 -10.60
N VAL A 394 28.14 24.49 -10.37
CA VAL A 394 27.55 25.70 -10.93
C VAL A 394 28.14 26.97 -10.32
N ARG A 395 28.35 27.02 -8.99
CA ARG A 395 28.98 28.18 -8.30
C ARG A 395 30.40 28.43 -8.76
N GLN A 396 31.18 27.37 -8.98
CA GLN A 396 32.56 27.47 -9.45
C GLN A 396 32.65 27.61 -10.98
N LYS A 397 31.53 27.54 -11.68
CA LYS A 397 31.41 27.66 -13.15
C LYS A 397 32.28 26.63 -13.90
N LEU A 398 32.32 25.38 -13.41
CA LEU A 398 33.12 24.31 -13.97
C LEU A 398 32.37 23.53 -15.06
N TYR A 399 33.11 22.98 -16.03
CA TYR A 399 32.60 22.19 -17.15
C TYR A 399 33.49 21.03 -17.49
N GLY A 400 32.91 20.03 -18.19
CA GLY A 400 33.65 18.88 -18.76
C GLY A 400 34.55 18.23 -17.72
N GLN A 401 35.83 18.10 -18.00
CA GLN A 401 36.80 17.43 -17.14
C GLN A 401 36.99 18.12 -15.77
N GLU A 402 36.84 19.43 -15.68
CA GLU A 402 36.97 20.15 -14.41
C GLU A 402 35.77 19.87 -13.48
N ALA A 403 34.57 19.81 -14.04
CA ALA A 403 33.37 19.40 -13.27
C ALA A 403 33.47 17.94 -12.82
N GLU A 404 33.91 17.04 -13.68
CA GLU A 404 34.14 15.63 -13.36
C GLU A 404 35.19 15.44 -12.25
N ALA A 405 36.31 16.19 -12.30
CA ALA A 405 37.35 16.17 -11.29
C ALA A 405 36.84 16.67 -9.94
N LEU A 406 36.01 17.73 -9.89
CA LEU A 406 35.39 18.21 -8.67
C LEU A 406 34.44 17.14 -8.08
N ILE A 407 33.60 16.53 -8.91
CA ILE A 407 32.65 15.51 -8.47
C ILE A 407 33.42 14.28 -7.94
N ALA A 408 34.49 13.84 -8.59
CA ALA A 408 35.33 12.73 -8.14
C ALA A 408 35.98 13.04 -6.77
N SER A 409 36.50 14.25 -6.59
CA SER A 409 37.05 14.72 -5.32
C SER A 409 36.01 14.76 -4.21
N PHE A 410 34.77 15.15 -4.54
CA PHE A 410 33.64 15.14 -3.62
C PHE A 410 33.27 13.70 -3.21
N CYS A 411 33.23 12.76 -4.15
CA CYS A 411 32.97 11.35 -3.87
C CYS A 411 33.96 10.76 -2.86
N ALA A 412 35.26 11.07 -3.00
CA ALA A 412 36.29 10.58 -2.09
C ALA A 412 36.12 11.14 -0.66
N LYS A 413 35.63 12.39 -0.52
CA LYS A 413 35.35 13.00 0.79
C LYS A 413 34.08 12.53 1.44
N ALA A 414 33.08 12.21 0.64
CA ALA A 414 31.74 11.81 1.09
C ALA A 414 31.57 10.28 1.19
N GLU A 415 32.67 9.51 0.98
CA GLU A 415 32.68 8.04 1.04
C GLU A 415 31.57 7.37 0.23
N ILE A 416 31.42 7.78 -1.06
CA ILE A 416 30.40 7.26 -1.95
C ILE A 416 30.78 5.85 -2.44
N ASP A 417 29.93 4.84 -2.20
CA ASP A 417 30.19 3.42 -2.50
C ASP A 417 30.50 3.12 -3.97
N ASN A 418 29.88 3.84 -4.91
CA ASN A 418 30.07 3.66 -6.36
C ASN A 418 30.31 5.01 -7.04
N THR A 419 31.57 5.41 -7.03
CA THR A 419 32.03 6.71 -7.54
C THR A 419 31.68 6.91 -9.00
N ASP A 420 31.93 5.90 -9.86
CA ASP A 420 31.69 6.01 -11.30
C ASP A 420 30.20 6.22 -11.61
N LYS A 421 29.33 5.48 -10.94
CA LYS A 421 27.87 5.65 -11.08
C LYS A 421 27.42 7.03 -10.58
N PHE A 422 27.98 7.51 -9.48
CA PHE A 422 27.64 8.83 -8.92
C PHE A 422 28.06 9.96 -9.86
N ILE A 423 29.29 9.91 -10.41
CA ILE A 423 29.81 10.90 -11.37
C ILE A 423 28.91 10.94 -12.61
N ALA A 424 28.63 9.78 -13.21
CA ALA A 424 27.78 9.70 -14.40
C ALA A 424 26.38 10.31 -14.15
N MET A 425 25.80 10.04 -12.97
CA MET A 425 24.50 10.60 -12.60
C MET A 425 24.53 12.10 -12.37
N ALA A 426 25.53 12.61 -11.67
CA ALA A 426 25.67 14.04 -11.40
C ALA A 426 25.89 14.84 -12.70
N LEU A 427 26.70 14.31 -13.62
CA LEU A 427 26.90 14.91 -14.94
C LEU A 427 25.63 14.90 -15.78
N ALA A 428 24.88 13.81 -15.82
CA ALA A 428 23.60 13.73 -16.53
C ALA A 428 22.56 14.72 -15.97
N ASP A 429 22.50 14.86 -14.62
CA ASP A 429 21.61 15.83 -13.97
C ASP A 429 22.04 17.29 -14.27
N LEU A 430 23.34 17.59 -14.35
CA LEU A 430 23.86 18.88 -14.76
C LEU A 430 23.57 19.20 -16.24
N ASP A 431 23.56 18.20 -17.11
CA ASP A 431 23.20 18.39 -18.52
C ASP A 431 21.75 18.77 -18.75
N THR A 432 20.86 18.29 -17.90
CA THR A 432 19.42 18.57 -17.97
C THR A 432 18.96 19.66 -17.00
N LEU A 433 19.91 20.33 -16.29
CA LEU A 433 19.59 21.34 -15.27
C LEU A 433 18.91 22.57 -15.87
N HIS A 434 17.79 22.97 -15.32
CA HIS A 434 17.01 24.14 -15.71
C HIS A 434 16.50 24.93 -14.49
N ALA A 435 16.03 26.18 -14.69
CA ALA A 435 15.62 27.08 -13.62
C ALA A 435 14.62 26.46 -12.60
N GLY A 436 13.69 25.61 -13.05
CA GLY A 436 12.75 24.90 -12.16
C GLY A 436 13.37 23.77 -11.33
N ALA A 437 14.63 23.39 -11.57
CA ALA A 437 15.30 22.27 -10.90
C ALA A 437 16.38 22.70 -9.88
N ILE A 438 16.55 24.00 -9.62
CA ILE A 438 17.62 24.53 -8.74
C ILE A 438 17.30 24.44 -7.24
N ILE A 439 16.10 24.05 -6.87
CA ILE A 439 15.69 23.97 -5.45
C ILE A 439 16.58 22.98 -4.69
N GLY A 440 17.24 23.49 -3.66
CA GLY A 440 18.16 22.70 -2.82
C GLY A 440 19.58 22.55 -3.36
N LEU A 441 19.95 23.21 -4.48
CA LEU A 441 21.32 23.29 -4.96
C LEU A 441 22.12 24.45 -4.33
N GLY A 442 21.45 25.34 -3.59
CA GLY A 442 22.09 26.53 -3.01
C GLY A 442 22.64 27.52 -4.05
N ILE A 443 21.96 27.63 -5.18
CA ILE A 443 22.27 28.57 -6.28
C ILE A 443 21.05 29.42 -6.63
N ALA A 444 21.28 30.62 -7.15
CA ALA A 444 20.27 31.50 -7.72
C ALA A 444 20.10 31.22 -9.23
N GLU A 445 18.92 31.61 -9.79
CA GLU A 445 18.65 31.47 -11.22
C GLU A 445 19.69 32.19 -12.09
N ALA A 446 20.09 33.42 -11.70
CA ALA A 446 21.14 34.18 -12.40
C ALA A 446 22.47 33.41 -12.47
N GLN A 447 22.86 32.69 -11.42
CA GLN A 447 24.08 31.87 -11.42
C GLN A 447 23.97 30.67 -12.38
N LEU A 448 22.78 30.07 -12.47
CA LEU A 448 22.52 29.02 -13.46
C LEU A 448 22.62 29.58 -14.89
N GLU A 449 21.99 30.71 -15.18
CA GLU A 449 22.06 31.33 -16.49
C GLU A 449 23.47 31.70 -16.91
N GLU A 450 24.27 32.27 -16.00
CA GLU A 450 25.67 32.55 -16.26
C GLU A 450 26.45 31.29 -16.57
N TRP A 451 26.22 30.24 -15.78
CA TRP A 451 26.88 28.94 -16.00
C TRP A 451 26.47 28.34 -17.32
N GLN A 452 25.19 28.36 -17.70
CA GLN A 452 24.69 27.82 -18.98
C GLN A 452 25.23 28.57 -20.21
N LYS A 453 25.48 29.90 -20.10
CA LYS A 453 26.06 30.68 -21.20
C LYS A 453 27.54 30.38 -21.48
N MET A 454 28.22 29.71 -20.56
CA MET A 454 29.62 29.30 -20.70
C MET A 454 29.76 27.86 -21.24
N LYS A 455 28.64 27.10 -21.30
CA LYS A 455 28.56 25.73 -21.84
C LYS A 455 28.49 25.78 -23.37
#